data_93750e51a7d0518494a343b739109bbc
#
_entry.id   93750e51a7d0518494a343b739109bbc
#
_cell.length_a   1.000
_cell.length_b   1.000
_cell.length_c   1.000
_cell.angle_alpha   90.00
_cell.angle_beta   90.00
_cell.angle_gamma   90.00
#
_symmetry.space_group_name_H-M   'P 1'
#
loop_
_entity.id
_entity.type
_entity.pdbx_description
1 polymer ?
#
loop_
_entity_poly.entity_id
_entity_poly.type
_entity_poly.pdbx_seq_one_letter_code
_entity_poly.pdbx_strand_id
1 'polypeptide(L)'
;LVAPAMHPAMWAHPATQRNVETLATDGRIERVGPVYGEVASGEHGIGRMSEPEAIVEAALVALSPHDLRGRHIVVTAGPTIEDIDPVRFLSNRSSGKMGFAVAARAAARGARVTLIAGPTGLPSPHGVNRVDVRSAIAMRGAVWQALGPDLSSADALVMAAAVGDYRPAETHATKLKRQAERLQLELSQNPDILAEIGAARAGARPALVGFAVE
;
A
#
# COMPACT_ATOMS: atom_id res chain seq x y z
N LEU A 1 23.11 9.22 4.65
CA LEU A 1 22.73 7.83 4.45
C LEU A 1 23.95 6.91 4.53
N VAL A 2 23.82 5.76 5.21
CA VAL A 2 24.89 4.75 5.30
C VAL A 2 24.31 3.39 4.92
N ALA A 3 24.93 2.70 3.96
CA ALA A 3 24.55 1.35 3.54
C ALA A 3 25.72 0.38 3.89
N PRO A 4 25.70 -0.27 5.06
CA PRO A 4 26.78 -1.16 5.48
C PRO A 4 26.82 -2.43 4.63
N ALA A 5 28.04 -2.89 4.35
CA ALA A 5 28.30 -4.19 3.75
C ALA A 5 29.56 -4.76 4.36
N MET A 6 29.49 -5.96 4.93
CA MET A 6 30.62 -6.62 5.56
C MET A 6 30.33 -8.10 5.82
N HIS A 7 31.39 -8.85 6.17
CA HIS A 7 31.26 -10.24 6.57
C HIS A 7 30.32 -10.39 7.81
N PRO A 8 29.48 -11.43 7.92
CA PRO A 8 28.54 -11.58 9.05
C PRO A 8 29.22 -11.56 10.42
N ALA A 9 30.40 -12.15 10.57
CA ALA A 9 31.16 -12.09 11.83
C ALA A 9 31.65 -10.68 12.17
N MET A 10 32.00 -9.87 11.16
CA MET A 10 32.33 -8.44 11.35
C MET A 10 31.11 -7.63 11.76
N TRP A 11 29.97 -7.91 11.16
CA TRP A 11 28.71 -7.26 11.54
C TRP A 11 28.33 -7.59 12.98
N ALA A 12 28.41 -8.87 13.38
CA ALA A 12 28.08 -9.31 14.74
C ALA A 12 29.11 -8.88 15.81
N HIS A 13 30.27 -8.36 15.41
CA HIS A 13 31.32 -7.98 16.35
C HIS A 13 30.86 -6.85 17.27
N PRO A 14 31.09 -6.94 18.61
CA PRO A 14 30.60 -5.96 19.57
C PRO A 14 31.03 -4.52 19.29
N ALA A 15 32.24 -4.32 18.77
CA ALA A 15 32.72 -2.98 18.42
C ALA A 15 31.93 -2.39 17.24
N THR A 16 31.61 -3.23 16.22
CA THR A 16 30.78 -2.82 15.08
C THR A 16 29.38 -2.41 15.55
N GLN A 17 28.77 -3.23 16.41
CA GLN A 17 27.42 -2.94 16.93
C GLN A 17 27.41 -1.64 17.76
N ARG A 18 28.39 -1.42 18.63
CA ARG A 18 28.51 -0.14 19.37
C ARG A 18 28.64 1.08 18.43
N ASN A 19 29.47 0.96 17.39
CA ASN A 19 29.64 2.04 16.43
C ASN A 19 28.35 2.32 15.65
N VAL A 20 27.64 1.26 15.22
CA VAL A 20 26.36 1.36 14.53
C VAL A 20 25.31 2.01 15.43
N GLU A 21 25.25 1.63 16.71
CA GLU A 21 24.35 2.23 17.69
C GLU A 21 24.68 3.72 17.92
N THR A 22 25.96 4.06 18.02
CA THR A 22 26.39 5.46 18.11
C THR A 22 25.95 6.27 16.90
N LEU A 23 26.09 5.73 15.70
CA LEU A 23 25.64 6.38 14.47
C LEU A 23 24.10 6.51 14.43
N ALA A 24 23.37 5.51 14.91
CA ALA A 24 21.91 5.55 14.96
C ALA A 24 21.38 6.61 15.96
N THR A 25 22.08 6.84 17.05
CA THR A 25 21.69 7.85 18.06
C THR A 25 22.00 9.28 17.65
N ASP A 26 22.87 9.50 16.66
CA ASP A 26 23.22 10.84 16.15
C ASP A 26 22.02 11.58 15.52
N GLY A 27 20.99 10.85 15.09
CA GLY A 27 19.78 11.44 14.49
C GLY A 27 19.97 12.08 13.11
N ARG A 28 21.22 12.23 12.65
CA ARG A 28 21.59 12.75 11.34
C ARG A 28 21.92 11.64 10.34
N ILE A 29 21.97 10.39 10.82
CA ILE A 29 22.40 9.24 10.03
C ILE A 29 21.26 8.26 9.91
N GLU A 30 20.86 8.01 8.67
CA GLU A 30 19.91 6.98 8.31
C GLU A 30 20.67 5.76 7.77
N ARG A 31 20.31 4.57 8.24
CA ARG A 31 20.94 3.32 7.86
C ARG A 31 20.01 2.47 7.00
N VAL A 32 20.53 1.97 5.89
CA VAL A 32 19.86 1.04 4.97
C VAL A 32 20.59 -0.30 5.00
N GLY A 33 20.00 -1.30 5.60
CA GLY A 33 20.62 -2.61 5.80
C GLY A 33 21.59 -2.68 7.00
N PRO A 34 22.52 -3.64 7.02
CA PRO A 34 22.67 -4.70 6.02
C PRO A 34 21.53 -5.72 6.08
N VAL A 35 21.38 -6.52 5.01
CA VAL A 35 20.35 -7.56 4.93
C VAL A 35 20.98 -8.94 5.09
N TYR A 36 20.12 -9.95 5.34
CA TYR A 36 20.53 -11.35 5.30
C TYR A 36 20.72 -11.81 3.86
N GLY A 37 21.81 -12.54 3.60
CA GLY A 37 22.08 -13.12 2.29
C GLY A 37 23.51 -13.60 2.15
N GLU A 38 23.88 -14.04 0.95
CA GLU A 38 25.24 -14.40 0.59
C GLU A 38 26.11 -13.13 0.49
N VAL A 39 27.27 -13.18 1.13
CA VAL A 39 28.28 -12.10 1.04
C VAL A 39 29.43 -12.53 0.12
N ALA A 40 30.30 -11.58 -0.22
CA ALA A 40 31.40 -11.79 -1.19
C ALA A 40 32.33 -12.98 -0.87
N SER A 41 32.39 -13.44 0.38
CA SER A 41 33.14 -14.60 0.81
C SER A 41 32.41 -15.94 0.60
N GLY A 42 31.17 -15.94 0.07
CA GLY A 42 30.34 -17.12 -0.15
C GLY A 42 29.55 -17.58 1.10
N GLU A 43 29.68 -16.91 2.22
CA GLU A 43 28.94 -17.23 3.43
C GLU A 43 27.57 -16.54 3.44
N HIS A 44 26.62 -17.11 4.18
CA HIS A 44 25.28 -16.56 4.37
C HIS A 44 25.10 -16.01 5.78
N GLY A 45 24.59 -14.78 5.87
CA GLY A 45 24.33 -14.12 7.14
C GLY A 45 23.91 -12.67 6.98
N ILE A 46 23.72 -11.96 8.10
CA ILE A 46 23.49 -10.53 8.09
C ILE A 46 24.83 -9.82 7.84
N GLY A 47 24.94 -9.12 6.74
CA GLY A 47 26.18 -8.44 6.31
C GLY A 47 26.15 -8.05 4.83
N ARG A 48 25.21 -8.60 4.07
CA ARG A 48 25.02 -8.26 2.67
C ARG A 48 24.51 -6.83 2.54
N MET A 49 25.04 -6.09 1.58
CA MET A 49 24.52 -4.77 1.20
C MET A 49 23.06 -4.88 0.75
N SER A 50 22.25 -3.92 1.15
CA SER A 50 20.89 -3.79 0.58
C SER A 50 20.94 -3.61 -0.93
N GLU A 51 19.88 -4.02 -1.63
CA GLU A 51 19.79 -3.87 -3.07
C GLU A 51 19.90 -2.38 -3.46
N PRO A 52 20.55 -2.06 -4.59
CA PRO A 52 20.76 -0.67 -5.01
C PRO A 52 19.47 0.15 -5.06
N GLU A 53 18.37 -0.47 -5.48
CA GLU A 53 17.06 0.16 -5.57
C GLU A 53 16.57 0.62 -4.19
N ALA A 54 16.76 -0.19 -3.15
CA ALA A 54 16.39 0.16 -1.78
C ALA A 54 17.23 1.32 -1.23
N ILE A 55 18.52 1.37 -1.60
CA ILE A 55 19.43 2.46 -1.21
C ILE A 55 19.02 3.77 -1.91
N VAL A 56 18.68 3.69 -3.20
CA VAL A 56 18.19 4.85 -3.97
C VAL A 56 16.86 5.35 -3.40
N GLU A 57 15.94 4.45 -3.09
CA GLU A 57 14.64 4.80 -2.48
C GLU A 57 14.84 5.54 -1.13
N ALA A 58 15.69 5.01 -0.25
CA ALA A 58 16.01 5.64 1.02
C ALA A 58 16.67 7.02 0.82
N ALA A 59 17.56 7.17 -0.17
CA ALA A 59 18.16 8.46 -0.50
C ALA A 59 17.11 9.47 -0.98
N LEU A 60 16.17 9.05 -1.81
CA LEU A 60 15.06 9.89 -2.26
C LEU A 60 14.15 10.32 -1.11
N VAL A 61 13.92 9.42 -0.13
CA VAL A 61 13.18 9.76 1.10
C VAL A 61 13.94 10.81 1.90
N ALA A 62 15.23 10.59 2.17
CA ALA A 62 16.06 11.51 2.95
C ALA A 62 16.18 12.91 2.32
N LEU A 63 16.15 12.99 0.98
CA LEU A 63 16.20 14.25 0.23
C LEU A 63 14.82 14.87 -0.01
N SER A 64 13.73 14.22 0.42
CA SER A 64 12.37 14.74 0.23
C SER A 64 12.07 15.89 1.19
N PRO A 65 11.21 16.84 0.82
CA PRO A 65 10.98 18.07 1.60
C PRO A 65 10.26 17.85 2.93
N HIS A 66 9.75 16.66 3.22
CA HIS A 66 8.99 16.32 4.44
C HIS A 66 7.83 17.29 4.77
N ASP A 67 7.29 17.93 3.76
CA ASP A 67 6.22 18.94 3.84
C ASP A 67 4.84 18.34 4.18
N LEU A 68 4.72 17.00 4.17
CA LEU A 68 3.55 16.27 4.63
C LEU A 68 3.72 15.69 6.04
N ARG A 69 4.75 16.08 6.79
CA ARG A 69 4.94 15.62 8.17
C ARG A 69 3.73 15.98 9.03
N GLY A 70 3.25 15.00 9.81
CA GLY A 70 2.06 15.15 10.65
C GLY A 70 0.73 15.04 9.90
N ARG A 71 0.75 14.84 8.57
CA ARG A 71 -0.45 14.57 7.77
C ARG A 71 -0.72 13.08 7.67
N HIS A 72 -2.00 12.72 7.64
CA HIS A 72 -2.47 11.37 7.34
C HIS A 72 -3.14 11.34 5.97
N ILE A 73 -2.61 10.53 5.07
CA ILE A 73 -3.12 10.36 3.72
C ILE A 73 -3.64 8.91 3.58
N VAL A 74 -4.90 8.78 3.19
CA VAL A 74 -5.50 7.49 2.83
C VAL A 74 -5.49 7.37 1.32
N VAL A 75 -4.97 6.24 0.80
CA VAL A 75 -4.89 5.98 -0.64
C VAL A 75 -5.53 4.64 -0.94
N THR A 76 -6.41 4.57 -1.94
CA THR A 76 -6.89 3.29 -2.46
C THR A 76 -6.13 2.91 -3.73
N ALA A 77 -5.87 1.62 -3.96
CA ALA A 77 -5.12 1.15 -5.12
C ALA A 77 -5.56 -0.25 -5.57
N GLY A 78 -5.26 -0.58 -6.81
CA GLY A 78 -5.56 -1.90 -7.38
C GLY A 78 -7.02 -2.07 -7.79
N PRO A 79 -7.37 -3.24 -8.32
CA PRO A 79 -8.75 -3.56 -8.67
C PRO A 79 -9.53 -4.05 -7.44
N THR A 80 -10.86 -4.03 -7.51
CA THR A 80 -11.68 -4.89 -6.66
C THR A 80 -12.03 -6.19 -7.40
N ILE A 81 -12.31 -7.24 -6.66
CA ILE A 81 -12.76 -8.55 -7.15
C ILE A 81 -14.13 -8.83 -6.56
N GLU A 82 -15.08 -9.06 -7.45
CA GLU A 82 -16.47 -9.36 -7.08
C GLU A 82 -16.74 -10.81 -7.43
N ASP A 83 -16.77 -11.68 -6.43
CA ASP A 83 -16.86 -13.12 -6.64
C ASP A 83 -18.24 -13.53 -7.13
N ILE A 84 -18.29 -14.33 -8.23
CA ILE A 84 -19.48 -15.00 -8.73
C ILE A 84 -19.65 -16.35 -8.04
N ASP A 85 -18.56 -17.11 -7.99
CA ASP A 85 -18.44 -18.40 -7.30
C ASP A 85 -16.98 -18.61 -6.86
N PRO A 86 -16.60 -19.71 -6.21
CA PRO A 86 -15.22 -19.93 -5.75
C PRO A 86 -14.15 -19.92 -6.85
N VAL A 87 -14.53 -19.90 -8.12
CA VAL A 87 -13.61 -19.99 -9.28
C VAL A 87 -13.66 -18.75 -10.16
N ARG A 88 -14.83 -18.11 -10.28
CA ARG A 88 -15.07 -17.00 -11.22
C ARG A 88 -15.42 -15.72 -10.49
N PHE A 89 -14.96 -14.62 -11.04
CA PHE A 89 -15.18 -13.28 -10.48
C PHE A 89 -15.25 -12.23 -11.60
N LEU A 90 -15.78 -11.07 -11.26
CA LEU A 90 -15.68 -9.83 -12.04
C LEU A 90 -14.57 -8.98 -11.45
N SER A 91 -13.81 -8.32 -12.31
CA SER A 91 -12.77 -7.40 -11.88
C SER A 91 -12.37 -6.45 -13.00
N ASN A 92 -11.74 -5.34 -12.62
CA ASN A 92 -11.17 -4.38 -13.55
C ASN A 92 -9.69 -4.69 -13.85
N ARG A 93 -9.22 -4.31 -15.04
CA ARG A 93 -7.81 -4.43 -15.42
C ARG A 93 -7.00 -3.29 -14.78
N SER A 94 -6.60 -3.47 -13.53
CA SER A 94 -5.77 -2.50 -12.83
C SER A 94 -4.56 -3.19 -12.20
N SER A 95 -3.39 -2.61 -12.41
CA SER A 95 -2.16 -3.09 -11.76
C SER A 95 -1.93 -2.49 -10.38
N GLY A 96 -2.65 -1.43 -10.01
CA GLY A 96 -2.46 -0.69 -8.77
C GLY A 96 -1.25 0.25 -8.74
N LYS A 97 -0.39 0.25 -9.77
CA LYS A 97 0.89 0.99 -9.78
C LYS A 97 0.74 2.47 -9.41
N MET A 98 -0.30 3.14 -9.91
CA MET A 98 -0.50 4.57 -9.64
C MET A 98 -0.76 4.84 -8.15
N GLY A 99 -1.70 4.13 -7.52
CA GLY A 99 -1.99 4.31 -6.10
C GLY A 99 -0.79 3.94 -5.21
N PHE A 100 -0.06 2.88 -5.56
CA PHE A 100 1.18 2.52 -4.85
C PHE A 100 2.24 3.61 -4.97
N ALA A 101 2.43 4.21 -6.15
CA ALA A 101 3.35 5.32 -6.36
C ALA A 101 2.95 6.59 -5.56
N VAL A 102 1.65 6.90 -5.52
CA VAL A 102 1.12 8.00 -4.70
C VAL A 102 1.39 7.74 -3.22
N ALA A 103 1.12 6.54 -2.73
CA ALA A 103 1.36 6.15 -1.34
C ALA A 103 2.85 6.25 -0.98
N ALA A 104 3.74 5.70 -1.83
CA ALA A 104 5.18 5.78 -1.66
C ALA A 104 5.66 7.24 -1.61
N ARG A 105 5.18 8.07 -2.53
CA ARG A 105 5.57 9.49 -2.59
C ARG A 105 5.08 10.29 -1.39
N ALA A 106 3.86 10.04 -0.92
CA ALA A 106 3.31 10.67 0.28
C ALA A 106 4.13 10.28 1.53
N ALA A 107 4.47 9.00 1.68
CA ALA A 107 5.31 8.50 2.78
C ALA A 107 6.73 9.12 2.73
N ALA A 108 7.36 9.18 1.55
CA ALA A 108 8.65 9.83 1.36
C ALA A 108 8.65 11.32 1.74
N ARG A 109 7.51 12.00 1.63
CA ARG A 109 7.30 13.39 2.08
C ARG A 109 6.93 13.52 3.56
N GLY A 110 7.00 12.41 4.32
CA GLY A 110 6.80 12.40 5.77
C GLY A 110 5.36 12.23 6.23
N ALA A 111 4.41 11.92 5.34
CA ALA A 111 3.04 11.60 5.71
C ALA A 111 2.94 10.23 6.41
N ARG A 112 2.03 10.10 7.36
CA ARG A 112 1.47 8.81 7.74
C ARG A 112 0.54 8.36 6.61
N VAL A 113 0.77 7.18 6.03
CA VAL A 113 0.00 6.69 4.88
C VAL A 113 -0.70 5.39 5.22
N THR A 114 -2.00 5.33 4.93
CA THR A 114 -2.80 4.11 4.90
C THR A 114 -3.13 3.79 3.45
N LEU A 115 -2.57 2.69 2.93
CA LEU A 115 -2.83 2.18 1.58
C LEU A 115 -3.84 1.04 1.65
N ILE A 116 -5.03 1.26 1.14
CA ILE A 116 -6.08 0.24 1.03
C ILE A 116 -5.97 -0.37 -0.36
N ALA A 117 -5.47 -1.59 -0.43
CA ALA A 117 -5.10 -2.24 -1.68
C ALA A 117 -6.07 -3.38 -2.03
N GLY A 118 -6.66 -3.33 -3.21
CA GLY A 118 -7.25 -4.49 -3.84
C GLY A 118 -6.16 -5.50 -4.25
N PRO A 119 -6.53 -6.71 -4.73
CA PRO A 119 -5.58 -7.76 -5.04
C PRO A 119 -4.56 -7.33 -6.08
N THR A 120 -3.29 -7.31 -5.68
CA THR A 120 -2.14 -6.96 -6.52
C THR A 120 -0.89 -7.64 -6.00
N GLY A 121 0.04 -7.98 -6.89
CA GLY A 121 1.36 -8.54 -6.56
C GLY A 121 2.42 -7.49 -6.22
N LEU A 122 2.06 -6.21 -6.13
CA LEU A 122 3.03 -5.16 -5.80
C LEU A 122 3.47 -5.25 -4.34
N PRO A 123 4.77 -5.11 -4.04
CA PRO A 123 5.26 -5.03 -2.67
C PRO A 123 4.76 -3.74 -1.99
N SER A 124 4.59 -3.79 -0.67
CA SER A 124 4.23 -2.61 0.10
C SER A 124 5.37 -1.58 0.05
N PRO A 125 5.08 -0.31 -0.24
CA PRO A 125 6.10 0.74 -0.16
C PRO A 125 6.60 0.90 1.28
N HIS A 126 7.84 1.31 1.44
CA HIS A 126 8.44 1.54 2.75
C HIS A 126 7.68 2.63 3.52
N GLY A 127 7.46 2.41 4.83
CA GLY A 127 6.78 3.36 5.71
C GLY A 127 5.26 3.51 5.48
N VAL A 128 4.65 2.65 4.65
CA VAL A 128 3.22 2.65 4.35
C VAL A 128 2.51 1.55 5.13
N ASN A 129 1.43 1.90 5.83
CA ASN A 129 0.52 0.92 6.43
C ASN A 129 -0.44 0.40 5.35
N ARG A 130 -0.28 -0.86 4.95
CA ARG A 130 -1.11 -1.52 3.93
C ARG A 130 -2.26 -2.29 4.57
N VAL A 131 -3.45 -2.10 4.02
CA VAL A 131 -4.67 -2.84 4.34
C VAL A 131 -5.13 -3.53 3.07
N ASP A 132 -5.07 -4.85 3.02
CA ASP A 132 -5.53 -5.61 1.88
C ASP A 132 -7.03 -5.85 1.97
N VAL A 133 -7.73 -5.59 0.86
CA VAL A 133 -9.16 -5.80 0.69
C VAL A 133 -9.42 -6.55 -0.60
N ARG A 134 -10.62 -7.13 -0.75
CA ARG A 134 -10.93 -7.89 -1.95
C ARG A 134 -12.04 -7.24 -2.80
N SER A 135 -13.16 -6.90 -2.18
CA SER A 135 -14.34 -6.38 -2.87
C SER A 135 -14.52 -4.88 -2.68
N ALA A 136 -15.39 -4.26 -3.48
CA ALA A 136 -15.78 -2.87 -3.34
C ALA A 136 -16.38 -2.57 -1.95
N ILE A 137 -17.20 -3.48 -1.43
CA ILE A 137 -17.78 -3.35 -0.08
C ILE A 137 -16.69 -3.39 1.00
N ALA A 138 -15.72 -4.31 0.87
CA ALA A 138 -14.59 -4.38 1.81
C ALA A 138 -13.73 -3.10 1.72
N MET A 139 -13.47 -2.60 0.52
CA MET A 139 -12.72 -1.35 0.30
C MET A 139 -13.46 -0.16 0.92
N ARG A 140 -14.78 -0.06 0.70
CA ARG A 140 -15.62 0.96 1.36
C ARG A 140 -15.47 0.92 2.87
N GLY A 141 -15.63 -0.26 3.48
CA GLY A 141 -15.48 -0.43 4.94
C GLY A 141 -14.10 0.01 5.45
N ALA A 142 -13.03 -0.37 4.76
CA ALA A 142 -11.66 0.00 5.10
C ALA A 142 -11.41 1.52 4.96
N VAL A 143 -11.99 2.17 3.94
CA VAL A 143 -11.92 3.63 3.76
C VAL A 143 -12.61 4.33 4.95
N TRP A 144 -13.84 3.95 5.28
CA TRP A 144 -14.55 4.52 6.41
C TRP A 144 -13.79 4.32 7.73
N GLN A 145 -13.25 3.13 7.96
CA GLN A 145 -12.43 2.85 9.14
C GLN A 145 -11.19 3.73 9.22
N ALA A 146 -10.50 3.94 8.10
CA ALA A 146 -9.29 4.76 8.04
C ALA A 146 -9.57 6.26 8.25
N LEU A 147 -10.72 6.74 7.78
CA LEU A 147 -11.14 8.14 7.91
C LEU A 147 -11.76 8.45 9.29
N GLY A 148 -12.27 7.43 9.98
CA GLY A 148 -13.02 7.58 11.23
C GLY A 148 -14.47 8.03 11.02
N PRO A 149 -15.31 7.96 12.07
CA PRO A 149 -16.74 8.20 11.96
C PRO A 149 -17.12 9.63 11.56
N ASP A 150 -16.30 10.59 11.90
CA ASP A 150 -16.46 12.03 11.62
C ASP A 150 -15.50 12.52 10.50
N LEU A 151 -14.84 11.59 9.82
CA LEU A 151 -13.85 11.83 8.77
C LEU A 151 -12.64 12.68 9.21
N SER A 152 -12.40 12.83 10.52
CA SER A 152 -11.32 13.67 11.06
C SER A 152 -9.98 12.96 11.16
N SER A 153 -9.95 11.63 11.00
CA SER A 153 -8.74 10.81 11.19
C SER A 153 -7.73 10.91 10.05
N ALA A 154 -8.10 11.56 8.93
CA ALA A 154 -7.20 11.78 7.80
C ALA A 154 -7.33 13.19 7.22
N ASP A 155 -6.22 13.70 6.66
CA ASP A 155 -6.17 14.99 5.99
C ASP A 155 -6.59 14.90 4.52
N ALA A 156 -6.37 13.75 3.87
CA ALA A 156 -6.76 13.52 2.49
C ALA A 156 -7.11 12.05 2.21
N LEU A 157 -8.01 11.87 1.25
CA LEU A 157 -8.34 10.58 0.62
C LEU A 157 -8.05 10.67 -0.88
N VAL A 158 -7.22 9.75 -1.38
CA VAL A 158 -6.89 9.62 -2.79
C VAL A 158 -7.47 8.30 -3.31
N MET A 159 -8.52 8.38 -4.11
CA MET A 159 -9.22 7.24 -4.69
C MET A 159 -8.60 6.89 -6.05
N ALA A 160 -7.58 6.01 -6.04
CA ALA A 160 -6.87 5.57 -7.24
C ALA A 160 -7.11 4.08 -7.56
N ALA A 161 -7.96 3.41 -6.78
CA ALA A 161 -8.38 2.04 -7.06
C ALA A 161 -9.36 1.98 -8.24
N ALA A 162 -9.30 0.92 -9.02
CA ALA A 162 -10.30 0.58 -10.01
C ALA A 162 -11.41 -0.25 -9.33
N VAL A 163 -12.30 0.44 -8.66
CA VAL A 163 -13.46 -0.16 -7.99
C VAL A 163 -14.47 -0.63 -9.03
N GLY A 164 -14.99 -1.85 -8.89
CA GLY A 164 -16.04 -2.34 -9.79
C GLY A 164 -17.35 -1.58 -9.54
N ASP A 165 -18.01 -1.10 -10.61
CA ASP A 165 -19.30 -0.40 -10.52
C ASP A 165 -20.42 -1.36 -10.12
N TYR A 166 -20.28 -2.64 -10.45
CA TYR A 166 -21.27 -3.68 -10.23
C TYR A 166 -20.64 -4.91 -9.58
N ARG A 167 -21.44 -5.61 -8.78
CA ARG A 167 -21.13 -6.93 -8.22
C ARG A 167 -22.25 -7.90 -8.55
N PRO A 168 -22.02 -9.24 -8.53
CA PRO A 168 -23.10 -10.21 -8.60
C PRO A 168 -24.12 -9.96 -7.49
N ALA A 169 -25.42 -9.99 -7.83
CA ALA A 169 -26.50 -9.83 -6.87
C ALA A 169 -26.49 -10.99 -5.85
N GLU A 170 -26.04 -12.18 -6.29
CA GLU A 170 -25.88 -13.38 -5.48
C GLU A 170 -24.50 -14.00 -5.75
N THR A 171 -23.80 -14.37 -4.69
CA THR A 171 -22.53 -15.12 -4.74
C THR A 171 -22.79 -16.59 -4.40
N HIS A 172 -22.37 -17.49 -5.29
CA HIS A 172 -22.60 -18.93 -5.12
C HIS A 172 -21.47 -19.57 -4.32
N ALA A 173 -21.85 -20.34 -3.27
CA ALA A 173 -20.89 -21.05 -2.41
C ALA A 173 -20.16 -22.22 -3.14
N THR A 174 -20.72 -22.70 -4.27
CA THR A 174 -20.14 -23.77 -5.07
C THR A 174 -20.02 -23.32 -6.53
N LYS A 175 -19.02 -23.89 -7.24
CA LYS A 175 -18.83 -23.61 -8.66
C LYS A 175 -20.11 -23.86 -9.46
N LEU A 176 -20.59 -22.86 -10.17
CA LEU A 176 -21.73 -22.99 -11.09
C LEU A 176 -21.42 -24.00 -12.19
N LYS A 177 -22.22 -25.07 -12.27
CA LYS A 177 -22.08 -26.07 -13.33
C LYS A 177 -22.58 -25.52 -14.65
N ARG A 178 -21.95 -25.91 -15.75
CA ARG A 178 -22.42 -25.61 -17.11
C ARG A 178 -23.73 -26.37 -17.37
N GLN A 179 -24.84 -25.67 -17.38
CA GLN A 179 -26.17 -26.27 -17.57
C GLN A 179 -26.86 -25.78 -18.85
N ALA A 180 -26.37 -24.68 -19.47
CA ALA A 180 -26.98 -24.10 -20.66
C ALA A 180 -25.89 -23.47 -21.56
N GLU A 181 -26.26 -23.11 -22.79
CA GLU A 181 -25.36 -22.40 -23.72
C GLU A 181 -25.06 -20.97 -23.26
N ARG A 182 -25.94 -20.38 -22.47
CA ARG A 182 -25.81 -18.99 -21.97
C ARG A 182 -25.96 -18.98 -20.47
N LEU A 183 -25.13 -18.14 -19.81
CA LEU A 183 -25.23 -17.82 -18.40
C LEU A 183 -25.67 -16.36 -18.28
N GLN A 184 -26.78 -16.12 -17.57
CA GLN A 184 -27.18 -14.78 -17.16
C GLN A 184 -26.70 -14.54 -15.74
N LEU A 185 -26.12 -13.37 -15.49
CA LEU A 185 -25.74 -12.88 -14.18
C LEU A 185 -26.55 -11.62 -13.89
N GLU A 186 -27.27 -11.63 -12.78
CA GLU A 186 -27.85 -10.42 -12.23
C GLU A 186 -26.81 -9.66 -11.46
N LEU A 187 -26.69 -8.36 -11.75
CA LEU A 187 -25.70 -7.49 -11.14
C LEU A 187 -26.38 -6.39 -10.31
N SER A 188 -25.89 -6.15 -9.13
CA SER A 188 -26.25 -5.04 -8.26
C SER A 188 -25.16 -3.97 -8.29
N GLN A 189 -25.54 -2.71 -8.25
CA GLN A 189 -24.60 -1.59 -8.19
C GLN A 189 -23.78 -1.61 -6.90
N ASN A 190 -22.50 -1.34 -7.00
CA ASN A 190 -21.64 -1.07 -5.85
C ASN A 190 -21.84 0.37 -5.35
N PRO A 191 -21.58 0.64 -4.08
CA PRO A 191 -21.62 2.00 -3.56
C PRO A 191 -20.55 2.88 -4.20
N ASP A 192 -20.89 4.12 -4.53
CA ASP A 192 -19.92 5.15 -4.91
C ASP A 192 -19.24 5.69 -3.64
N ILE A 193 -18.08 5.13 -3.33
CA ILE A 193 -17.34 5.44 -2.10
C ILE A 193 -16.98 6.93 -2.04
N LEU A 194 -16.55 7.50 -3.17
CA LEU A 194 -16.14 8.90 -3.21
C LEU A 194 -17.32 9.84 -3.02
N ALA A 195 -18.45 9.56 -3.66
CA ALA A 195 -19.68 10.32 -3.50
C ALA A 195 -20.21 10.25 -2.06
N GLU A 196 -20.21 9.06 -1.44
CA GLU A 196 -20.61 8.89 -0.04
C GLU A 196 -19.76 9.71 0.93
N ILE A 197 -18.43 9.65 0.79
CA ILE A 197 -17.50 10.43 1.63
C ILE A 197 -17.69 11.93 1.36
N GLY A 198 -17.87 12.31 0.09
CA GLY A 198 -18.14 13.68 -0.31
C GLY A 198 -19.40 14.25 0.32
N ALA A 199 -20.47 13.46 0.38
CA ALA A 199 -21.75 13.85 1.00
C ALA A 199 -21.66 13.91 2.55
N ALA A 200 -20.89 13.02 3.16
CA ALA A 200 -20.71 12.99 4.61
C ALA A 200 -19.74 14.05 5.13
N ARG A 201 -18.89 14.59 4.26
CA ARG A 201 -17.84 15.53 4.63
C ARG A 201 -18.41 16.90 5.02
N ALA A 202 -18.13 17.33 6.26
CA ALA A 202 -18.40 18.68 6.73
C ALA A 202 -17.15 19.55 6.56
N GLY A 203 -17.16 20.49 5.59
CA GLY A 203 -16.05 21.40 5.35
C GLY A 203 -14.99 20.89 4.35
N ALA A 204 -13.74 21.35 4.50
CA ALA A 204 -12.68 21.12 3.51
C ALA A 204 -11.86 19.84 3.74
N ARG A 205 -12.02 19.16 4.85
CA ARG A 205 -11.26 17.92 5.18
C ARG A 205 -12.17 16.73 5.37
N PRO A 206 -11.67 15.52 4.99
CA PRO A 206 -10.44 15.29 4.22
C PRO A 206 -10.50 15.91 2.82
N ALA A 207 -9.36 16.32 2.26
CA ALA A 207 -9.29 16.65 0.85
C ALA A 207 -9.56 15.37 0.03
N LEU A 208 -10.43 15.46 -0.99
CA LEU A 208 -10.81 14.32 -1.81
C LEU A 208 -10.18 14.46 -3.19
N VAL A 209 -9.50 13.39 -3.64
CA VAL A 209 -8.94 13.28 -4.98
C VAL A 209 -9.45 11.98 -5.60
N GLY A 210 -10.17 12.09 -6.70
CA GLY A 210 -10.64 10.96 -7.49
C GLY A 210 -9.97 10.93 -8.85
N PHE A 211 -9.80 9.73 -9.40
CA PHE A 211 -9.36 9.49 -10.77
C PHE A 211 -10.46 8.77 -11.52
N ALA A 212 -10.81 9.28 -12.70
CA ALA A 212 -11.70 8.62 -13.63
C ALA A 212 -10.94 8.31 -14.93
N VAL A 213 -11.26 7.18 -15.54
CA VAL A 213 -10.81 6.80 -16.89
C VAL A 213 -12.05 6.76 -17.76
N GLU A 214 -12.10 7.63 -18.76
CA GLU A 214 -13.15 7.67 -19.79
C GLU A 214 -12.70 6.99 -21.07
#